data_043a4c374cff6ef3d39779d6f0a3e68a
#
_entry.id   043a4c374cff6ef3d39779d6f0a3e68a
#
_cell.length_a   1.000
_cell.length_b   1.000
_cell.length_c   1.000
_cell.angle_alpha   90.00
_cell.angle_beta   90.00
_cell.angle_gamma   90.00
#
_symmetry.space_group_name_H-M   'P 1'
#
loop_
_entity.id
_entity.type
_entity.pdbx_description
1 polymer ?
#
loop_
_entity_poly.entity_id
_entity_poly.type
_entity_poly.pdbx_seq_one_letter_code
_entity_poly.pdbx_strand_id
1 'polypeptide(L)'
;MVGSELSLPLVDGRCVTGVDFDRAATTPCLVVVEEAVRSFLPWYGSVHRGAGCKSSVTTDVFEGARQQVAGFLGARDDDTVAFVRNTTEAANLLAHVVEGAVDVVVFEIEHHANLLPWRRSGAEVLDLPPTRAELLDKIEERARVKRSRPWLLALTAVSNVTGELLPIADAAEIVHRGGGRIFVDAAQLAAHKRIDMAASGIDYLAMSGHKLYAPFGSGVLVGRRDWLERSEPLLHGGGAVILVTSEGVSWKPAPDRLEAGTPNVLGAVALAAACRALSGVGMDVVEELESILSAELDAALELVPTLSRLTMWGLDGPHVGVACFEVASVEHGLVAAVLGAEHGIAVRHGCFCAHLLVRDLLHVSRRDATDAAHRVEIGDAVRLPGAVRASIGVGTSLEDIARLSKALIEIVQEGPRWTYCSTADGEMRPDPDPRVLPGFDDLVAARSNGDSRRGQLW
;
A
#
# COMPACT_ATOMS: atom_id res chain seq x y z
N MET A 1 8.97 -13.80 -9.90
CA MET A 1 9.31 -12.76 -8.91
C MET A 1 10.80 -12.77 -8.67
N VAL A 2 11.39 -11.60 -8.40
CA VAL A 2 12.78 -11.54 -7.94
C VAL A 2 12.83 -12.12 -6.52
N GLY A 3 13.74 -13.06 -6.27
CA GLY A 3 13.92 -13.67 -4.95
C GLY A 3 12.90 -14.75 -4.54
N SER A 4 12.03 -15.22 -5.44
CA SER A 4 11.04 -16.25 -5.12
C SER A 4 11.62 -17.61 -4.72
N GLU A 5 12.85 -17.89 -5.11
CA GLU A 5 13.54 -19.15 -4.79
C GLU A 5 14.61 -18.98 -3.69
N LEU A 6 14.50 -17.89 -2.92
CA LEU A 6 15.48 -17.61 -1.87
C LEU A 6 15.39 -18.66 -0.77
N SER A 7 16.53 -19.32 -0.49
CA SER A 7 16.65 -20.27 0.61
C SER A 7 16.90 -19.52 1.92
N LEU A 8 16.01 -19.70 2.88
CA LEU A 8 16.05 -19.05 4.19
C LEU A 8 16.46 -20.03 5.29
N PRO A 9 17.38 -19.65 6.19
CA PRO A 9 17.75 -20.47 7.33
C PRO A 9 16.66 -20.44 8.40
N LEU A 10 16.35 -21.61 8.96
CA LEU A 10 15.47 -21.76 10.12
C LEU A 10 16.27 -21.86 11.42
N VAL A 11 15.61 -21.66 12.57
CA VAL A 11 16.28 -21.75 13.89
C VAL A 11 16.84 -23.13 14.23
N ASP A 12 16.34 -24.18 13.59
CA ASP A 12 16.83 -25.57 13.76
C ASP A 12 17.99 -25.93 12.81
N GLY A 13 18.50 -24.97 12.03
CA GLY A 13 19.60 -25.12 11.09
C GLY A 13 19.22 -25.64 9.71
N ARG A 14 17.95 -26.01 9.47
CA ARG A 14 17.47 -26.33 8.12
C ARG A 14 17.36 -25.06 7.28
N CYS A 15 17.36 -25.22 5.97
CA CYS A 15 17.04 -24.17 5.03
C CYS A 15 15.80 -24.56 4.22
N VAL A 16 14.93 -23.59 3.96
CA VAL A 16 13.69 -23.78 3.17
C VAL A 16 13.53 -22.64 2.19
N THR A 17 12.82 -22.87 1.09
CA THR A 17 12.34 -21.77 0.24
C THR A 17 11.35 -20.93 1.04
N GLY A 18 11.62 -19.63 1.15
CA GLY A 18 10.76 -18.72 1.87
C GLY A 18 9.39 -18.57 1.22
N VAL A 19 8.36 -18.46 2.05
CA VAL A 19 6.99 -18.15 1.61
C VAL A 19 6.59 -16.79 2.15
N ASP A 20 6.01 -15.95 1.29
CA ASP A 20 5.67 -14.58 1.64
C ASP A 20 4.16 -14.35 1.57
N PHE A 21 3.54 -14.21 2.73
CA PHE A 21 2.17 -13.78 2.94
C PHE A 21 2.06 -12.35 3.48
N ASP A 22 3.09 -11.50 3.30
CA ASP A 22 3.04 -10.08 3.66
C ASP A 22 2.87 -9.14 2.44
N ARG A 23 2.24 -9.62 1.38
CA ARG A 23 2.03 -8.91 0.11
C ARG A 23 1.27 -7.60 0.24
N ALA A 24 0.32 -7.51 1.16
CA ALA A 24 -0.41 -6.28 1.43
C ALA A 24 0.44 -5.17 2.08
N ALA A 25 1.60 -5.50 2.66
CA ALA A 25 2.57 -4.51 3.13
C ALA A 25 3.46 -4.00 2.01
N THR A 26 4.07 -4.92 1.26
CA THR A 26 4.89 -4.63 0.07
C THR A 26 5.00 -5.89 -0.77
N THR A 27 5.13 -5.75 -2.08
CA THR A 27 5.30 -6.88 -2.99
C THR A 27 6.76 -7.01 -3.46
N PRO A 28 7.26 -8.22 -3.73
CA PRO A 28 8.53 -8.40 -4.41
C PRO A 28 8.48 -7.81 -5.82
N CYS A 29 9.65 -7.49 -6.37
CA CYS A 29 9.76 -6.99 -7.73
C CYS A 29 9.40 -8.08 -8.77
N LEU A 30 8.64 -7.72 -9.81
CA LEU A 30 8.56 -8.56 -11.00
C LEU A 30 9.91 -8.57 -11.73
N VAL A 31 10.30 -9.71 -12.29
CA VAL A 31 11.54 -9.84 -13.10
C VAL A 31 11.53 -8.84 -14.26
N VAL A 32 10.41 -8.70 -14.96
CA VAL A 32 10.28 -7.74 -16.08
C VAL A 32 10.42 -6.28 -15.65
N VAL A 33 10.10 -5.95 -14.39
CA VAL A 33 10.29 -4.61 -13.82
C VAL A 33 11.77 -4.35 -13.55
N GLU A 34 12.48 -5.31 -12.95
CA GLU A 34 13.94 -5.24 -12.76
C GLU A 34 14.66 -5.09 -14.09
N GLU A 35 14.30 -5.90 -15.10
CA GLU A 35 14.86 -5.85 -16.44
C GLU A 35 14.62 -4.49 -17.12
N ALA A 36 13.42 -3.92 -16.99
CA ALA A 36 13.11 -2.60 -17.52
C ALA A 36 13.99 -1.49 -16.92
N VAL A 37 14.14 -1.49 -15.59
CA VAL A 37 15.01 -0.55 -14.88
C VAL A 37 16.47 -0.73 -15.31
N ARG A 38 16.96 -1.97 -15.37
CA ARG A 38 18.33 -2.31 -15.80
C ARG A 38 18.60 -1.85 -17.23
N SER A 39 17.65 -2.06 -18.14
CA SER A 39 17.76 -1.66 -19.56
C SER A 39 17.75 -0.15 -19.75
N PHE A 40 17.05 0.59 -18.87
CA PHE A 40 16.98 2.04 -18.93
C PHE A 40 18.23 2.73 -18.33
N LEU A 41 18.88 2.15 -17.32
CA LEU A 41 20.02 2.76 -16.61
C LEU A 41 21.11 3.35 -17.51
N PRO A 42 21.56 2.70 -18.63
CA PRO A 42 22.55 3.29 -19.54
C PRO A 42 22.11 4.59 -20.22
N TRP A 43 20.79 4.79 -20.34
CA TRP A 43 20.16 5.96 -20.96
C TRP A 43 19.81 7.06 -19.98
N TYR A 44 19.95 6.82 -18.69
CA TYR A 44 19.60 7.79 -17.65
C TYR A 44 20.37 9.10 -17.81
N GLY A 45 19.64 10.20 -17.78
CA GLY A 45 20.14 11.58 -17.87
C GLY A 45 19.19 12.54 -17.15
N SER A 46 19.37 13.84 -17.34
CA SER A 46 18.47 14.85 -16.78
C SER A 46 17.10 14.82 -17.47
N VAL A 47 16.05 15.15 -16.72
CA VAL A 47 14.67 15.21 -17.21
C VAL A 47 14.28 16.64 -17.58
N HIS A 48 13.53 16.84 -18.68
CA HIS A 48 12.86 18.05 -19.15
C HIS A 48 13.75 19.21 -19.62
N ARG A 49 15.01 19.33 -19.20
CA ARG A 49 15.82 20.55 -19.44
C ARG A 49 17.17 20.32 -20.10
N GLY A 50 17.53 19.09 -20.38
CA GLY A 50 18.79 18.79 -21.04
C GLY A 50 18.68 18.78 -22.56
N ALA A 51 19.74 19.17 -23.24
CA ALA A 51 19.82 19.18 -24.72
C ALA A 51 20.51 17.93 -25.30
N GLY A 52 20.99 16.98 -24.47
CA GLY A 52 21.72 15.81 -24.94
C GLY A 52 20.80 14.60 -25.19
N CYS A 53 21.24 13.63 -26.00
CA CYS A 53 20.45 12.43 -26.32
C CYS A 53 19.91 11.69 -25.09
N LYS A 54 20.72 11.52 -24.05
CA LYS A 54 20.27 10.87 -22.81
C LYS A 54 19.14 11.64 -22.14
N SER A 55 19.21 12.97 -22.11
CA SER A 55 18.16 13.80 -21.52
C SER A 55 16.85 13.71 -22.32
N SER A 56 16.91 13.70 -23.65
CA SER A 56 15.73 13.51 -24.49
C SER A 56 15.10 12.15 -24.22
N VAL A 57 15.88 11.06 -24.27
CA VAL A 57 15.41 9.70 -23.98
C VAL A 57 14.81 9.61 -22.56
N THR A 58 15.48 10.20 -21.57
CA THR A 58 14.97 10.18 -20.18
C THR A 58 13.64 10.91 -20.07
N THR A 59 13.49 12.06 -20.74
CA THR A 59 12.22 12.81 -20.75
C THR A 59 11.11 12.03 -21.43
N ASP A 60 11.39 11.48 -22.62
CA ASP A 60 10.39 10.69 -23.38
C ASP A 60 9.93 9.46 -22.62
N VAL A 61 10.87 8.75 -21.95
CA VAL A 61 10.56 7.58 -21.13
C VAL A 61 9.76 7.97 -19.89
N PHE A 62 10.08 9.08 -19.23
CA PHE A 62 9.37 9.57 -18.05
C PHE A 62 7.93 9.97 -18.39
N GLU A 63 7.72 10.70 -19.48
CA GLU A 63 6.36 11.07 -19.92
C GLU A 63 5.58 9.86 -20.50
N GLY A 64 6.27 8.95 -21.16
CA GLY A 64 5.67 7.66 -21.57
C GLY A 64 5.24 6.80 -20.38
N ALA A 65 6.00 6.82 -19.28
CA ALA A 65 5.61 6.16 -18.04
C ALA A 65 4.33 6.77 -17.45
N ARG A 66 4.18 8.09 -17.51
CA ARG A 66 2.96 8.80 -17.08
C ARG A 66 1.73 8.35 -17.87
N GLN A 67 1.86 8.26 -19.20
CA GLN A 67 0.79 7.78 -20.08
C GLN A 67 0.43 6.31 -19.80
N GLN A 68 1.43 5.46 -19.57
CA GLN A 68 1.21 4.05 -19.25
C GLN A 68 0.42 3.87 -17.94
N VAL A 69 0.75 4.67 -16.92
CA VAL A 69 0.03 4.66 -15.64
C VAL A 69 -1.40 5.21 -15.80
N ALA A 70 -1.59 6.31 -16.55
CA ALA A 70 -2.91 6.84 -16.85
C ALA A 70 -3.81 5.79 -17.51
N GLY A 71 -3.30 5.09 -18.52
CA GLY A 71 -4.01 4.03 -19.21
C GLY A 71 -4.35 2.82 -18.32
N PHE A 72 -3.43 2.43 -17.42
CA PHE A 72 -3.66 1.34 -16.46
C PHE A 72 -4.80 1.64 -15.48
N LEU A 73 -4.94 2.90 -15.09
CA LEU A 73 -5.96 3.37 -14.14
C LEU A 73 -7.28 3.78 -14.81
N GLY A 74 -7.38 3.76 -16.15
CA GLY A 74 -8.55 4.27 -16.85
C GLY A 74 -8.82 5.75 -16.54
N ALA A 75 -7.74 6.55 -16.43
CA ALA A 75 -7.84 7.99 -16.23
C ALA A 75 -8.44 8.68 -17.47
N ARG A 76 -9.12 9.80 -17.28
CA ARG A 76 -9.66 10.62 -18.37
C ARG A 76 -8.53 11.40 -19.04
N ASP A 77 -8.73 11.84 -20.27
CA ASP A 77 -7.74 12.60 -21.04
C ASP A 77 -7.35 13.94 -20.37
N ASP A 78 -8.24 14.52 -19.57
CA ASP A 78 -8.06 15.77 -18.86
C ASP A 78 -7.60 15.59 -17.39
N ASP A 79 -7.48 14.35 -16.91
CA ASP A 79 -6.92 14.05 -15.62
C ASP A 79 -5.40 14.29 -15.60
N THR A 80 -4.90 14.74 -14.46
CA THR A 80 -3.47 14.91 -14.19
C THR A 80 -2.94 13.68 -13.47
N VAL A 81 -1.82 13.13 -13.95
CA VAL A 81 -1.05 12.10 -13.22
C VAL A 81 0.20 12.77 -12.66
N ALA A 82 0.34 12.84 -11.36
CA ALA A 82 1.55 13.34 -10.68
C ALA A 82 2.29 12.18 -10.01
N PHE A 83 3.59 12.05 -10.30
CA PHE A 83 4.46 11.10 -9.61
C PHE A 83 4.80 11.59 -8.21
N VAL A 84 4.64 10.71 -7.25
CA VAL A 84 4.93 10.92 -5.82
C VAL A 84 5.70 9.72 -5.28
N ARG A 85 6.14 9.77 -4.04
CA ARG A 85 6.87 8.63 -3.44
C ARG A 85 5.96 7.43 -3.14
N ASN A 86 4.72 7.69 -2.73
CA ASN A 86 3.75 6.67 -2.30
C ASN A 86 2.37 7.30 -2.06
N THR A 87 1.37 6.48 -1.73
CA THR A 87 0.01 6.92 -1.37
C THR A 87 -0.01 7.95 -0.22
N THR A 88 0.88 7.83 0.76
CA THR A 88 0.96 8.79 1.87
C THR A 88 1.27 10.20 1.37
N GLU A 89 2.25 10.36 0.47
CA GLU A 89 2.56 11.65 -0.13
C GLU A 89 1.41 12.15 -1.01
N ALA A 90 0.78 11.26 -1.79
CA ALA A 90 -0.38 11.60 -2.61
C ALA A 90 -1.54 12.20 -1.80
N ALA A 91 -1.91 11.55 -0.70
CA ALA A 91 -2.97 12.04 0.19
C ALA A 91 -2.58 13.36 0.87
N ASN A 92 -1.33 13.51 1.32
CA ASN A 92 -0.85 14.78 1.89
C ASN A 92 -0.81 15.91 0.85
N LEU A 93 -0.42 15.60 -0.40
CA LEU A 93 -0.42 16.56 -1.50
C LEU A 93 -1.83 17.06 -1.80
N LEU A 94 -2.80 16.14 -1.94
CA LEU A 94 -4.19 16.52 -2.18
C LEU A 94 -4.77 17.28 -0.98
N ALA A 95 -4.50 16.83 0.25
CA ALA A 95 -4.95 17.53 1.46
C ALA A 95 -4.41 18.97 1.53
N HIS A 96 -3.14 19.18 1.14
CA HIS A 96 -2.54 20.50 1.09
C HIS A 96 -3.23 21.42 0.06
N VAL A 97 -3.46 20.94 -1.16
CA VAL A 97 -4.04 21.80 -2.22
C VAL A 97 -5.52 22.13 -2.01
N VAL A 98 -6.25 21.35 -1.19
CA VAL A 98 -7.66 21.59 -0.86
C VAL A 98 -7.86 22.22 0.51
N GLU A 99 -6.81 22.41 1.31
CA GLU A 99 -6.87 22.90 2.68
C GLU A 99 -7.63 24.24 2.78
N GLY A 100 -8.58 24.32 3.71
CA GLY A 100 -9.39 25.51 3.93
C GLY A 100 -10.43 25.84 2.84
N ALA A 101 -10.40 25.13 1.70
CA ALA A 101 -11.29 25.38 0.57
C ALA A 101 -12.35 24.29 0.36
N VAL A 102 -12.17 23.11 0.96
CA VAL A 102 -13.02 21.93 0.78
C VAL A 102 -13.33 21.32 2.13
N ASP A 103 -14.58 20.94 2.36
CA ASP A 103 -14.99 20.16 3.53
C ASP A 103 -14.70 18.68 3.24
N VAL A 104 -14.02 17.98 4.15
CA VAL A 104 -13.62 16.59 3.93
C VAL A 104 -14.34 15.66 4.90
N VAL A 105 -14.78 14.52 4.40
CA VAL A 105 -15.37 13.42 5.17
C VAL A 105 -14.52 12.18 4.96
N VAL A 106 -14.23 11.45 6.03
CA VAL A 106 -13.42 10.22 6.03
C VAL A 106 -13.97 9.24 7.08
N PHE A 107 -13.70 7.96 6.93
CA PHE A 107 -14.13 6.94 7.89
C PHE A 107 -12.97 6.46 8.79
N GLU A 108 -13.28 5.93 9.98
CA GLU A 108 -12.29 5.31 10.90
C GLU A 108 -11.65 4.03 10.33
N ILE A 109 -12.16 3.50 9.23
CA ILE A 109 -11.63 2.30 8.56
C ILE A 109 -10.34 2.55 7.78
N GLU A 110 -9.96 3.80 7.60
CA GLU A 110 -8.87 4.18 6.72
C GLU A 110 -7.49 3.79 7.28
N HIS A 111 -6.61 3.40 6.38
CA HIS A 111 -5.18 3.37 6.67
C HIS A 111 -4.70 4.76 7.10
N HIS A 112 -3.71 4.85 8.00
CA HIS A 112 -3.20 6.15 8.49
C HIS A 112 -2.78 7.11 7.37
N ALA A 113 -2.32 6.60 6.24
CA ALA A 113 -1.98 7.42 5.06
C ALA A 113 -3.18 8.18 4.50
N ASN A 114 -4.39 7.58 4.61
CA ASN A 114 -5.64 8.20 4.17
C ASN A 114 -6.52 8.72 5.32
N LEU A 115 -6.05 8.69 6.55
CA LEU A 115 -6.75 9.26 7.70
C LEU A 115 -6.08 10.55 8.21
N LEU A 116 -4.77 10.49 8.47
CA LEU A 116 -4.07 11.53 9.21
C LEU A 116 -3.95 12.86 8.44
N PRO A 117 -3.70 12.89 7.11
CA PRO A 117 -3.70 14.15 6.37
C PRO A 117 -5.03 14.90 6.47
N TRP A 118 -6.14 14.20 6.37
CA TRP A 118 -7.48 14.76 6.43
C TRP A 118 -7.84 15.22 7.85
N ARG A 119 -7.52 14.44 8.88
CA ARG A 119 -7.70 14.87 10.29
C ARG A 119 -6.94 16.16 10.59
N ARG A 120 -5.73 16.30 10.09
CA ARG A 120 -4.92 17.53 10.21
C ARG A 120 -5.64 18.73 9.57
N SER A 121 -6.32 18.52 8.45
CA SER A 121 -7.08 19.56 7.73
C SER A 121 -8.50 19.78 8.28
N GLY A 122 -8.87 19.13 9.41
CA GLY A 122 -10.17 19.31 10.06
C GLY A 122 -11.31 18.48 9.45
N ALA A 123 -11.02 17.34 8.84
CA ALA A 123 -12.03 16.45 8.28
C ALA A 123 -13.01 15.91 9.35
N GLU A 124 -14.25 15.73 8.95
CA GLU A 124 -15.23 14.94 9.71
C GLU A 124 -14.87 13.45 9.60
N VAL A 125 -14.64 12.79 10.74
CA VAL A 125 -14.33 11.35 10.81
C VAL A 125 -15.56 10.60 11.26
N LEU A 126 -16.02 9.65 10.45
CA LEU A 126 -17.20 8.83 10.71
C LEU A 126 -16.80 7.46 11.25
N ASP A 127 -17.55 6.96 12.24
CA ASP A 127 -17.37 5.61 12.79
C ASP A 127 -17.62 4.53 11.70
N LEU A 128 -16.99 3.36 11.85
CA LEU A 128 -17.22 2.18 11.01
C LEU A 128 -18.71 1.81 11.02
N PRO A 129 -19.37 1.77 9.85
CA PRO A 129 -20.75 1.28 9.76
C PRO A 129 -20.80 -0.24 9.89
N PRO A 130 -21.85 -0.81 10.52
CA PRO A 130 -21.98 -2.26 10.70
C PRO A 130 -22.27 -3.02 9.41
N THR A 131 -22.67 -2.34 8.34
CA THR A 131 -22.93 -2.95 7.03
C THR A 131 -22.50 -2.04 5.88
N ARG A 132 -22.32 -2.63 4.68
CA ARG A 132 -22.07 -1.87 3.43
C ARG A 132 -23.22 -0.94 3.08
N ALA A 133 -24.46 -1.34 3.35
CA ALA A 133 -25.62 -0.52 3.10
C ALA A 133 -25.59 0.73 3.99
N GLU A 134 -25.32 0.57 5.28
CA GLU A 134 -25.20 1.69 6.21
C GLU A 134 -24.00 2.60 5.90
N LEU A 135 -22.93 2.08 5.28
CA LEU A 135 -21.85 2.93 4.76
C LEU A 135 -22.41 3.90 3.71
N LEU A 136 -23.17 3.38 2.74
CA LEU A 136 -23.78 4.21 1.69
C LEU A 136 -24.83 5.17 2.26
N ASP A 137 -25.63 4.73 3.23
CA ASP A 137 -26.61 5.59 3.92
C ASP A 137 -25.91 6.77 4.63
N LYS A 138 -24.80 6.52 5.33
CA LYS A 138 -24.00 7.58 5.96
C LYS A 138 -23.42 8.55 4.92
N ILE A 139 -22.95 8.05 3.78
CA ILE A 139 -22.46 8.90 2.69
C ILE A 139 -23.61 9.74 2.13
N GLU A 140 -24.81 9.16 1.95
CA GLU A 140 -25.97 9.89 1.44
C GLU A 140 -26.46 10.96 2.44
N GLU A 141 -26.44 10.69 3.74
CA GLU A 141 -26.71 11.70 4.76
C GLU A 141 -25.76 12.90 4.64
N ARG A 142 -24.48 12.65 4.39
CA ARG A 142 -23.47 13.71 4.21
C ARG A 142 -23.64 14.45 2.88
N ALA A 143 -24.05 13.75 1.83
CA ALA A 143 -24.37 14.36 0.53
C ALA A 143 -25.54 15.34 0.60
N ARG A 144 -26.50 15.12 1.52
CA ARG A 144 -27.67 16.00 1.74
C ARG A 144 -27.37 17.26 2.58
N VAL A 145 -26.22 17.31 3.24
CA VAL A 145 -25.85 18.48 4.06
C VAL A 145 -25.60 19.69 3.17
N LYS A 146 -26.29 20.80 3.43
CA LYS A 146 -26.02 22.06 2.76
C LYS A 146 -24.66 22.62 3.21
N ARG A 147 -23.76 22.81 2.25
CA ARG A 147 -22.41 23.34 2.47
C ARG A 147 -22.21 24.64 1.71
N SER A 148 -21.39 25.53 2.27
CA SER A 148 -20.92 26.75 1.60
C SER A 148 -19.68 26.52 0.72
N ARG A 149 -19.04 25.37 0.88
CA ARG A 149 -17.82 24.94 0.15
C ARG A 149 -18.06 23.62 -0.55
N PRO A 150 -17.29 23.30 -1.61
CA PRO A 150 -17.23 21.96 -2.14
C PRO A 150 -16.84 20.95 -1.05
N TRP A 151 -17.17 19.68 -1.22
CA TRP A 151 -16.80 18.65 -0.28
C TRP A 151 -16.13 17.45 -0.98
N LEU A 152 -15.34 16.71 -0.21
CA LEU A 152 -14.60 15.55 -0.63
C LEU A 152 -14.90 14.38 0.30
N LEU A 153 -15.24 13.24 -0.26
CA LEU A 153 -15.17 11.95 0.44
C LEU A 153 -13.80 11.33 0.18
N ALA A 154 -13.04 11.04 1.23
CA ALA A 154 -11.82 10.23 1.15
C ALA A 154 -12.14 8.81 1.60
N LEU A 155 -11.94 7.81 0.73
CA LEU A 155 -12.35 6.44 0.98
C LEU A 155 -11.33 5.44 0.42
N THR A 156 -10.97 4.43 1.21
CA THR A 156 -10.17 3.31 0.72
C THR A 156 -11.02 2.42 -0.20
N ALA A 157 -10.44 1.89 -1.26
CA ALA A 157 -11.15 0.95 -2.13
C ALA A 157 -11.16 -0.48 -1.57
N VAL A 158 -10.13 -0.85 -0.82
CA VAL A 158 -9.96 -2.16 -0.19
C VAL A 158 -9.33 -1.98 1.17
N SER A 159 -9.92 -2.57 2.20
CA SER A 159 -9.32 -2.59 3.53
C SER A 159 -7.98 -3.33 3.51
N ASN A 160 -6.93 -2.66 3.93
CA ASN A 160 -5.61 -3.28 4.08
C ASN A 160 -5.54 -4.25 5.27
N VAL A 161 -6.57 -4.30 6.10
CA VAL A 161 -6.69 -5.19 7.25
C VAL A 161 -7.46 -6.46 6.88
N THR A 162 -8.67 -6.30 6.36
CA THR A 162 -9.62 -7.41 6.15
C THR A 162 -9.74 -7.86 4.69
N GLY A 163 -9.21 -7.08 3.75
CA GLY A 163 -9.31 -7.37 2.31
C GLY A 163 -10.67 -7.04 1.70
N GLU A 164 -11.65 -6.61 2.49
CA GLU A 164 -13.00 -6.32 2.01
C GLU A 164 -13.01 -5.11 1.07
N LEU A 165 -13.73 -5.26 -0.06
CA LEU A 165 -13.92 -4.18 -1.03
C LEU A 165 -15.01 -3.23 -0.57
N LEU A 166 -14.77 -1.93 -0.79
CA LEU A 166 -15.77 -0.90 -0.54
C LEU A 166 -16.53 -0.56 -1.83
N PRO A 167 -17.79 -0.13 -1.75
CA PRO A 167 -18.64 0.14 -2.91
C PRO A 167 -18.33 1.52 -3.52
N ILE A 168 -17.17 1.64 -4.18
CA ILE A 168 -16.62 2.92 -4.66
C ILE A 168 -17.50 3.58 -5.72
N ALA A 169 -18.04 2.82 -6.68
CA ALA A 169 -18.88 3.38 -7.75
C ALA A 169 -20.19 3.94 -7.20
N ASP A 170 -20.85 3.19 -6.29
CA ASP A 170 -22.08 3.65 -5.63
C ASP A 170 -21.80 4.89 -4.74
N ALA A 171 -20.69 4.87 -4.00
CA ALA A 171 -20.27 6.02 -3.20
C ALA A 171 -19.99 7.26 -4.07
N ALA A 172 -19.31 7.10 -5.21
CA ALA A 172 -19.03 8.17 -6.15
C ALA A 172 -20.34 8.79 -6.71
N GLU A 173 -21.32 7.96 -7.09
CA GLU A 173 -22.61 8.42 -7.56
C GLU A 173 -23.34 9.26 -6.51
N ILE A 174 -23.38 8.78 -5.27
CA ILE A 174 -23.99 9.51 -4.14
C ILE A 174 -23.29 10.86 -3.90
N VAL A 175 -21.96 10.84 -3.86
CA VAL A 175 -21.11 12.02 -3.64
C VAL A 175 -21.36 13.06 -4.73
N HIS A 176 -21.40 12.66 -6.00
CA HIS A 176 -21.64 13.55 -7.14
C HIS A 176 -23.05 14.15 -7.12
N ARG A 177 -24.08 13.37 -6.76
CA ARG A 177 -25.45 13.91 -6.57
C ARG A 177 -25.49 14.99 -5.50
N GLY A 178 -24.64 14.89 -4.48
CA GLY A 178 -24.47 15.90 -3.44
C GLY A 178 -23.51 17.04 -3.80
N GLY A 179 -23.04 17.14 -5.04
CA GLY A 179 -22.12 18.19 -5.50
C GLY A 179 -20.69 18.05 -4.95
N GLY A 180 -20.32 16.87 -4.47
CA GLY A 180 -18.98 16.55 -3.95
C GLY A 180 -18.08 15.88 -4.96
N ARG A 181 -16.89 15.51 -4.50
CA ARG A 181 -15.89 14.68 -5.21
C ARG A 181 -15.42 13.53 -4.33
N ILE A 182 -14.86 12.49 -4.95
CA ILE A 182 -14.31 11.33 -4.24
C ILE A 182 -12.81 11.19 -4.49
N PHE A 183 -12.04 11.03 -3.40
CA PHE A 183 -10.65 10.58 -3.43
C PHE A 183 -10.60 9.12 -2.98
N VAL A 184 -9.97 8.27 -3.78
CA VAL A 184 -9.87 6.83 -3.54
C VAL A 184 -8.43 6.44 -3.23
N ASP A 185 -8.20 5.89 -2.03
CA ASP A 185 -6.97 5.16 -1.74
C ASP A 185 -7.06 3.77 -2.40
N ALA A 186 -6.36 3.62 -3.52
CA ALA A 186 -6.28 2.38 -4.28
C ALA A 186 -4.99 1.59 -4.02
N ALA A 187 -4.29 1.87 -2.91
CA ALA A 187 -3.01 1.22 -2.60
C ALA A 187 -3.09 -0.30 -2.54
N GLN A 188 -4.21 -0.85 -2.08
CA GLN A 188 -4.47 -2.29 -2.13
C GLN A 188 -5.14 -2.69 -3.45
N LEU A 189 -6.14 -1.96 -3.92
CA LEU A 189 -6.94 -2.35 -5.09
C LEU A 189 -6.10 -2.55 -6.35
N ALA A 190 -5.11 -1.69 -6.60
CA ALA A 190 -4.37 -1.62 -7.87
C ALA A 190 -3.65 -2.93 -8.26
N ALA A 191 -3.24 -3.74 -7.27
CA ALA A 191 -2.57 -5.01 -7.51
C ALA A 191 -3.54 -6.18 -7.75
N HIS A 192 -4.81 -6.03 -7.38
CA HIS A 192 -5.77 -7.10 -7.24
C HIS A 192 -6.89 -7.06 -8.27
N LYS A 193 -7.33 -5.85 -8.65
CA LYS A 193 -8.48 -5.68 -9.53
C LYS A 193 -8.27 -4.56 -10.54
N ARG A 194 -8.99 -4.68 -11.64
CA ARG A 194 -9.04 -3.62 -12.66
C ARG A 194 -9.61 -2.33 -12.07
N ILE A 195 -8.94 -1.22 -12.36
CA ILE A 195 -9.41 0.12 -12.06
C ILE A 195 -9.80 0.81 -13.37
N ASP A 196 -10.93 1.49 -13.34
CA ASP A 196 -11.38 2.41 -14.41
C ASP A 196 -11.94 3.66 -13.73
N MET A 197 -11.09 4.67 -13.56
CA MET A 197 -11.45 5.91 -12.87
C MET A 197 -12.62 6.62 -13.55
N ALA A 198 -12.64 6.60 -14.88
CA ALA A 198 -13.68 7.28 -15.65
C ALA A 198 -15.04 6.59 -15.46
N ALA A 199 -15.08 5.27 -15.60
CA ALA A 199 -16.32 4.51 -15.47
C ALA A 199 -16.84 4.45 -14.02
N SER A 200 -15.93 4.39 -13.03
CA SER A 200 -16.30 4.33 -11.61
C SER A 200 -16.60 5.70 -10.99
N GLY A 201 -16.49 6.79 -11.75
CA GLY A 201 -16.73 8.14 -11.24
C GLY A 201 -15.66 8.65 -10.25
N ILE A 202 -14.47 8.06 -10.20
CA ILE A 202 -13.40 8.47 -9.29
C ILE A 202 -12.83 9.81 -9.75
N ASP A 203 -12.77 10.82 -8.86
CA ASP A 203 -12.21 12.14 -9.16
C ASP A 203 -10.73 12.22 -8.87
N TYR A 204 -10.28 11.59 -7.78
CA TYR A 204 -8.88 11.51 -7.38
C TYR A 204 -8.55 10.10 -6.91
N LEU A 205 -7.36 9.62 -7.25
CA LEU A 205 -6.88 8.30 -6.89
C LEU A 205 -5.41 8.35 -6.49
N ALA A 206 -5.05 7.59 -5.48
CA ALA A 206 -3.65 7.36 -5.11
C ALA A 206 -3.31 5.87 -5.09
N MET A 207 -2.10 5.53 -5.54
CA MET A 207 -1.52 4.20 -5.39
C MET A 207 -0.01 4.25 -5.17
N SER A 208 0.54 3.14 -4.67
CA SER A 208 1.98 2.96 -4.38
C SER A 208 2.58 1.85 -5.22
N GLY A 209 3.70 2.14 -5.88
CA GLY A 209 4.39 1.16 -6.73
C GLY A 209 4.93 -0.06 -5.96
N HIS A 210 5.36 0.13 -4.70
CA HIS A 210 5.88 -0.99 -3.90
C HIS A 210 4.83 -2.05 -3.55
N LYS A 211 3.54 -1.76 -3.71
CA LYS A 211 2.45 -2.73 -3.59
C LYS A 211 2.01 -3.29 -4.95
N LEU A 212 2.45 -2.64 -6.03
CA LEU A 212 2.21 -3.04 -7.41
C LEU A 212 3.47 -3.65 -8.05
N TYR A 213 4.23 -4.45 -7.31
CA TYR A 213 5.42 -5.17 -7.78
C TYR A 213 6.56 -4.29 -8.32
N ALA A 214 6.58 -3.00 -7.95
CA ALA A 214 7.61 -2.02 -8.33
C ALA A 214 8.20 -1.31 -7.10
N PRO A 215 9.07 -1.98 -6.30
CA PRO A 215 9.61 -1.46 -5.02
C PRO A 215 10.74 -0.44 -5.22
N PHE A 216 10.51 0.59 -6.05
CA PHE A 216 11.52 1.62 -6.38
C PHE A 216 11.14 3.02 -5.88
N GLY A 217 10.29 3.11 -4.85
CA GLY A 217 9.95 4.36 -4.19
C GLY A 217 9.17 5.33 -5.07
N SER A 218 8.19 4.85 -5.83
CA SER A 218 7.26 5.67 -6.59
C SER A 218 5.81 5.29 -6.34
N GLY A 219 4.94 6.27 -6.51
CA GLY A 219 3.50 6.16 -6.51
C GLY A 219 2.93 7.29 -7.37
N VAL A 220 1.62 7.42 -7.41
CA VAL A 220 0.94 8.49 -8.15
C VAL A 220 -0.23 9.07 -7.38
N LEU A 221 -0.48 10.35 -7.64
CA LEU A 221 -1.76 11.01 -7.47
C LEU A 221 -2.33 11.27 -8.86
N VAL A 222 -3.53 10.77 -9.13
CA VAL A 222 -4.24 10.98 -10.40
C VAL A 222 -5.55 11.69 -10.13
N GLY A 223 -5.91 12.66 -10.95
CA GLY A 223 -7.25 13.27 -10.86
C GLY A 223 -7.38 14.64 -11.50
N ARG A 224 -8.50 15.29 -11.15
CA ARG A 224 -8.96 16.54 -11.76
C ARG A 224 -7.98 17.69 -11.55
N ARG A 225 -7.54 18.29 -12.63
CA ARG A 225 -6.53 19.37 -12.66
C ARG A 225 -6.95 20.61 -11.88
N ASP A 226 -8.23 20.98 -11.92
CA ASP A 226 -8.73 22.25 -11.37
C ASP A 226 -8.48 22.39 -9.85
N TRP A 227 -8.58 21.32 -9.05
CA TRP A 227 -8.22 21.39 -7.63
C TRP A 227 -6.70 21.25 -7.42
N LEU A 228 -6.01 20.47 -8.25
CA LEU A 228 -4.56 20.30 -8.14
C LEU A 228 -3.77 21.59 -8.45
N GLU A 229 -4.39 22.57 -9.11
CA GLU A 229 -3.82 23.87 -9.41
C GLU A 229 -4.33 25.01 -8.51
N ARG A 230 -5.17 24.69 -7.51
CA ARG A 230 -5.90 25.71 -6.73
C ARG A 230 -5.02 26.49 -5.77
N SER A 231 -4.02 25.85 -5.18
CA SER A 231 -3.08 26.46 -4.22
C SER A 231 -1.64 26.44 -4.71
N GLU A 232 -0.75 27.02 -3.94
CA GLU A 232 0.70 26.81 -4.15
C GLU A 232 1.06 25.33 -3.98
N PRO A 233 2.10 24.84 -4.68
CA PRO A 233 2.54 23.47 -4.55
C PRO A 233 3.01 23.15 -3.12
N LEU A 234 2.89 21.87 -2.72
CA LEU A 234 3.39 21.39 -1.42
C LEU A 234 4.90 21.53 -1.29
N LEU A 235 5.63 21.29 -2.38
CA LEU A 235 7.09 21.41 -2.44
C LEU A 235 7.47 22.59 -3.32
N HIS A 236 8.18 23.54 -2.74
CA HIS A 236 8.69 24.72 -3.46
C HIS A 236 10.11 24.44 -3.95
N GLY A 237 10.32 24.40 -5.27
CA GLY A 237 11.63 24.08 -5.81
C GLY A 237 11.76 24.22 -7.32
N GLY A 238 12.96 23.97 -7.81
CA GLY A 238 13.24 23.93 -9.25
C GLY A 238 12.39 22.85 -9.93
N GLY A 239 12.05 23.05 -11.19
CA GLY A 239 11.16 22.17 -11.94
C GLY A 239 9.72 22.62 -11.95
N ALA A 240 9.18 23.06 -10.82
CA ALA A 240 7.80 23.48 -10.62
C ALA A 240 7.50 24.93 -11.04
N VAL A 241 8.53 25.74 -11.32
CA VAL A 241 8.40 27.17 -11.58
C VAL A 241 8.59 27.52 -13.06
N ILE A 242 7.84 28.52 -13.56
CA ILE A 242 8.08 29.19 -14.85
C ILE A 242 9.09 30.32 -14.65
N LEU A 243 8.84 31.20 -13.64
CA LEU A 243 9.64 32.36 -13.35
C LEU A 243 9.63 32.65 -11.85
N VAL A 244 10.79 33.09 -11.34
CA VAL A 244 10.93 33.62 -9.99
C VAL A 244 11.46 35.06 -10.11
N THR A 245 10.81 35.99 -9.44
CA THR A 245 11.23 37.40 -9.32
C THR A 245 11.45 37.76 -7.86
N SER A 246 11.91 38.97 -7.57
CA SER A 246 11.98 39.52 -6.20
C SER A 246 10.59 39.68 -5.56
N GLU A 247 9.55 39.76 -6.36
CA GLU A 247 8.19 40.09 -5.92
C GLU A 247 7.27 38.84 -5.85
N GLY A 248 7.68 37.72 -6.48
CA GLY A 248 6.83 36.49 -6.44
C GLY A 248 7.29 35.37 -7.36
N VAL A 249 6.48 34.33 -7.41
CA VAL A 249 6.71 33.11 -8.16
C VAL A 249 5.56 32.84 -9.12
N SER A 250 5.89 32.52 -10.38
CA SER A 250 4.95 31.97 -11.35
C SER A 250 5.16 30.47 -11.46
N TRP A 251 4.14 29.71 -11.03
CA TRP A 251 4.17 28.27 -11.03
C TRP A 251 3.79 27.69 -12.38
N LYS A 252 4.37 26.54 -12.74
CA LYS A 252 3.94 25.76 -13.89
C LYS A 252 2.54 25.16 -13.68
N PRO A 253 1.85 24.75 -14.75
CA PRO A 253 0.65 23.93 -14.63
C PRO A 253 0.98 22.54 -14.06
N ALA A 254 -0.02 21.83 -13.57
CA ALA A 254 0.11 20.43 -13.20
C ALA A 254 0.31 19.55 -14.47
N PRO A 255 1.13 18.47 -14.42
CA PRO A 255 1.71 17.88 -13.19
C PRO A 255 3.00 18.57 -12.69
N ASP A 256 3.73 19.32 -13.51
CA ASP A 256 5.06 19.87 -13.22
C ASP A 256 5.14 20.64 -11.89
N ARG A 257 4.10 21.42 -11.56
CA ARG A 257 4.05 22.16 -10.29
C ARG A 257 4.00 21.26 -9.05
N LEU A 258 3.57 20.01 -9.21
CA LEU A 258 3.42 19.04 -8.13
C LEU A 258 4.68 18.17 -7.96
N GLU A 259 5.62 18.23 -8.91
CA GLU A 259 6.81 17.37 -9.00
C GLU A 259 8.10 18.19 -8.88
N ALA A 260 8.19 19.03 -7.84
CA ALA A 260 9.39 19.89 -7.66
C ALA A 260 10.66 19.06 -7.40
N GLY A 261 11.78 19.53 -7.93
CA GLY A 261 13.08 18.88 -7.84
C GLY A 261 13.35 17.94 -9.03
N THR A 262 14.30 17.03 -8.87
CA THR A 262 14.55 15.96 -9.84
C THR A 262 13.64 14.77 -9.50
N PRO A 263 12.75 14.36 -10.41
CA PRO A 263 11.82 13.27 -10.12
C PRO A 263 12.54 11.92 -10.03
N ASN A 264 11.90 10.96 -9.37
CA ASN A 264 12.35 9.57 -9.33
C ASN A 264 12.04 8.87 -10.66
N VAL A 265 12.85 9.12 -11.69
CA VAL A 265 12.65 8.53 -13.03
C VAL A 265 12.70 7.01 -13.00
N LEU A 266 13.63 6.41 -12.24
CA LEU A 266 13.75 4.95 -12.14
C LEU A 266 12.48 4.35 -11.52
N GLY A 267 11.94 5.00 -10.50
CA GLY A 267 10.68 4.58 -9.89
C GLY A 267 9.49 4.72 -10.85
N ALA A 268 9.43 5.78 -11.67
CA ALA A 268 8.39 5.95 -12.68
C ALA A 268 8.47 4.85 -13.76
N VAL A 269 9.68 4.53 -14.25
CA VAL A 269 9.94 3.44 -15.20
C VAL A 269 9.50 2.10 -14.60
N ALA A 270 9.87 1.83 -13.35
CA ALA A 270 9.49 0.60 -12.66
C ALA A 270 7.97 0.47 -12.52
N LEU A 271 7.30 1.54 -12.10
CA LEU A 271 5.85 1.56 -11.94
C LEU A 271 5.14 1.34 -13.29
N ALA A 272 5.57 2.03 -14.34
CA ALA A 272 5.02 1.85 -15.69
C ALA A 272 5.24 0.44 -16.23
N ALA A 273 6.42 -0.14 -15.98
CA ALA A 273 6.72 -1.53 -16.37
C ALA A 273 5.81 -2.53 -15.64
N ALA A 274 5.51 -2.33 -14.36
CA ALA A 274 4.57 -3.14 -13.60
C ALA A 274 3.13 -3.01 -14.16
N CYS A 275 2.66 -1.77 -14.38
CA CYS A 275 1.36 -1.51 -15.02
C CYS A 275 1.25 -2.20 -16.38
N ARG A 276 2.29 -2.08 -17.21
CA ARG A 276 2.32 -2.73 -18.53
C ARG A 276 2.30 -4.26 -18.45
N ALA A 277 3.06 -4.83 -17.51
CA ALA A 277 3.10 -6.28 -17.32
C ALA A 277 1.74 -6.83 -16.88
N LEU A 278 1.11 -6.20 -15.89
CA LEU A 278 -0.22 -6.60 -15.41
C LEU A 278 -1.30 -6.41 -16.47
N SER A 279 -1.27 -5.29 -17.22
CA SER A 279 -2.17 -5.08 -18.37
C SER A 279 -1.96 -6.13 -19.46
N GLY A 280 -0.71 -6.56 -19.68
CA GLY A 280 -0.38 -7.56 -20.69
C GLY A 280 -0.89 -8.96 -20.33
N VAL A 281 -0.92 -9.31 -19.05
CA VAL A 281 -1.56 -10.52 -18.52
C VAL A 281 -3.10 -10.40 -18.60
N GLY A 282 -3.60 -9.20 -18.35
CA GLY A 282 -5.02 -8.91 -18.18
C GLY A 282 -5.42 -8.94 -16.72
N MET A 283 -5.96 -7.82 -16.21
CA MET A 283 -6.38 -7.75 -14.80
C MET A 283 -7.55 -8.70 -14.50
N ASP A 284 -8.35 -9.05 -15.47
CA ASP A 284 -9.43 -10.04 -15.32
C ASP A 284 -8.85 -11.44 -15.01
N VAL A 285 -7.72 -11.81 -15.64
CA VAL A 285 -7.00 -13.07 -15.35
C VAL A 285 -6.36 -13.04 -13.96
N VAL A 286 -5.81 -11.88 -13.57
CA VAL A 286 -5.25 -11.69 -12.21
C VAL A 286 -6.34 -11.86 -11.16
N GLU A 287 -7.50 -11.24 -11.38
CA GLU A 287 -8.66 -11.32 -10.48
C GLU A 287 -9.21 -12.75 -10.36
N GLU A 288 -9.33 -13.48 -11.47
CA GLU A 288 -9.78 -14.88 -11.48
C GLU A 288 -8.82 -15.78 -10.69
N LEU A 289 -7.52 -15.68 -10.95
CA LEU A 289 -6.50 -16.44 -10.21
C LEU A 289 -6.55 -16.11 -8.72
N GLU A 290 -6.64 -14.83 -8.38
CA GLU A 290 -6.68 -14.40 -6.99
C GLU A 290 -7.95 -14.86 -6.27
N SER A 291 -9.09 -14.89 -6.95
CA SER A 291 -10.34 -15.42 -6.40
C SER A 291 -10.20 -16.89 -5.99
N ILE A 292 -9.53 -17.70 -6.81
CA ILE A 292 -9.24 -19.11 -6.51
C ILE A 292 -8.34 -19.21 -5.27
N LEU A 293 -7.24 -18.44 -5.26
CA LEU A 293 -6.28 -18.47 -4.15
C LEU A 293 -6.88 -17.91 -2.85
N SER A 294 -7.76 -16.91 -2.94
CA SER A 294 -8.46 -16.33 -1.78
C SER A 294 -9.42 -17.33 -1.16
N ALA A 295 -10.20 -18.04 -1.97
CA ALA A 295 -11.09 -19.08 -1.51
C ALA A 295 -10.33 -20.25 -0.84
N GLU A 296 -9.19 -20.64 -1.39
CA GLU A 296 -8.33 -21.66 -0.80
C GLU A 296 -7.71 -21.17 0.51
N LEU A 297 -7.27 -19.92 0.59
CA LEU A 297 -6.75 -19.33 1.83
C LEU A 297 -7.82 -19.31 2.92
N ASP A 298 -9.05 -18.93 2.60
CA ASP A 298 -10.16 -18.93 3.54
C ASP A 298 -10.45 -20.35 4.04
N ALA A 299 -10.58 -21.33 3.14
CA ALA A 299 -10.79 -22.73 3.50
C ALA A 299 -9.63 -23.30 4.35
N ALA A 300 -8.38 -22.94 4.01
CA ALA A 300 -7.20 -23.38 4.74
C ALA A 300 -7.14 -22.81 6.17
N LEU A 301 -7.57 -21.57 6.37
CA LEU A 301 -7.64 -20.93 7.69
C LEU A 301 -8.80 -21.47 8.55
N GLU A 302 -9.92 -21.87 7.95
CA GLU A 302 -11.03 -22.53 8.65
C GLU A 302 -10.63 -23.89 9.29
N LEU A 303 -9.62 -24.56 8.73
CA LEU A 303 -9.09 -25.80 9.28
C LEU A 303 -8.23 -25.61 10.54
N VAL A 304 -7.79 -24.38 10.83
CA VAL A 304 -6.93 -24.08 11.97
C VAL A 304 -7.77 -23.97 13.23
N PRO A 305 -7.58 -24.86 14.25
CA PRO A 305 -8.35 -24.80 15.49
C PRO A 305 -8.15 -23.45 16.18
N THR A 306 -9.19 -22.93 16.81
CA THR A 306 -9.15 -21.69 17.61
C THR A 306 -8.76 -20.42 16.86
N LEU A 307 -8.63 -20.46 15.53
CA LEU A 307 -8.43 -19.28 14.71
C LEU A 307 -9.79 -18.58 14.49
N SER A 308 -9.80 -17.26 14.67
CA SER A 308 -10.97 -16.41 14.42
C SER A 308 -10.63 -15.36 13.39
N ARG A 309 -11.41 -15.32 12.29
CA ARG A 309 -11.26 -14.28 11.24
C ARG A 309 -11.82 -12.95 11.74
N LEU A 310 -11.09 -11.88 11.43
CA LEU A 310 -11.53 -10.50 11.67
C LEU A 310 -12.01 -9.89 10.36
N THR A 311 -13.26 -9.46 10.32
CA THR A 311 -13.94 -8.90 9.15
C THR A 311 -14.76 -7.68 9.56
N MET A 312 -14.96 -6.73 8.66
CA MET A 312 -15.86 -5.58 8.88
C MET A 312 -17.32 -6.02 8.73
N TRP A 313 -17.62 -6.84 7.70
CA TRP A 313 -18.98 -7.17 7.29
C TRP A 313 -19.20 -8.67 6.98
N GLY A 314 -18.23 -9.51 7.31
CA GLY A 314 -18.26 -10.96 7.06
C GLY A 314 -17.59 -11.36 5.74
N LEU A 315 -17.44 -12.68 5.57
CA LEU A 315 -16.72 -13.26 4.43
C LEU A 315 -17.57 -13.44 3.15
N ASP A 316 -18.90 -13.31 3.27
CA ASP A 316 -19.80 -13.49 2.10
C ASP A 316 -19.72 -12.36 1.08
N GLY A 317 -19.10 -11.24 1.45
CA GLY A 317 -18.94 -10.08 0.58
C GLY A 317 -17.71 -10.14 -0.31
N PRO A 318 -17.61 -9.29 -1.34
CA PRO A 318 -16.43 -9.21 -2.18
C PRO A 318 -15.21 -8.78 -1.38
N HIS A 319 -14.12 -9.55 -1.49
CA HIS A 319 -12.83 -9.29 -0.86
C HIS A 319 -11.68 -9.73 -1.76
N VAL A 320 -10.49 -9.26 -1.46
CA VAL A 320 -9.22 -9.71 -2.07
C VAL A 320 -8.51 -10.66 -1.11
N GLY A 321 -7.46 -11.32 -1.58
CA GLY A 321 -6.70 -12.30 -0.82
C GLY A 321 -5.91 -11.73 0.37
N VAL A 322 -6.59 -11.04 1.27
CA VAL A 322 -6.06 -10.52 2.53
C VAL A 322 -6.90 -11.05 3.69
N ALA A 323 -6.28 -11.78 4.58
CA ALA A 323 -6.91 -12.43 5.72
C ALA A 323 -6.34 -11.92 7.03
N CYS A 324 -7.16 -11.26 7.84
CA CYS A 324 -6.82 -10.87 9.21
C CYS A 324 -7.44 -11.85 10.21
N PHE A 325 -6.68 -12.27 11.22
CA PHE A 325 -7.14 -13.25 12.18
C PHE A 325 -6.42 -13.17 13.52
N GLU A 326 -7.05 -13.74 14.54
CA GLU A 326 -6.47 -14.08 15.83
C GLU A 326 -6.39 -15.59 16.01
N VAL A 327 -5.45 -16.04 16.83
CA VAL A 327 -5.37 -17.42 17.32
C VAL A 327 -5.57 -17.36 18.84
N ALA A 328 -6.63 -18.02 19.34
CA ALA A 328 -6.93 -17.93 20.76
C ALA A 328 -5.77 -18.43 21.62
N SER A 329 -5.46 -17.67 22.66
CA SER A 329 -4.38 -17.95 23.62
C SER A 329 -2.94 -17.86 23.08
N VAL A 330 -2.75 -17.47 21.81
CA VAL A 330 -1.41 -17.24 21.24
C VAL A 330 -1.30 -15.77 20.80
N GLU A 331 -0.34 -15.08 21.33
CA GLU A 331 -0.10 -13.66 21.01
C GLU A 331 0.31 -13.49 19.54
N HIS A 332 -0.24 -12.48 18.86
CA HIS A 332 -0.06 -12.27 17.40
C HIS A 332 1.40 -12.14 16.96
N GLY A 333 2.24 -11.46 17.79
CA GLY A 333 3.68 -11.33 17.51
C GLY A 333 4.41 -12.66 17.64
N LEU A 334 3.99 -13.51 18.59
CA LEU A 334 4.55 -14.85 18.73
C LEU A 334 4.17 -15.74 17.55
N VAL A 335 2.92 -15.70 17.09
CA VAL A 335 2.50 -16.43 15.88
C VAL A 335 3.37 -16.03 14.68
N ALA A 336 3.56 -14.74 14.45
CA ALA A 336 4.38 -14.24 13.35
C ALA A 336 5.86 -14.65 13.47
N ALA A 337 6.42 -14.55 14.69
CA ALA A 337 7.81 -14.92 14.95
C ALA A 337 8.06 -16.42 14.72
N VAL A 338 7.15 -17.28 15.19
CA VAL A 338 7.25 -18.75 14.99
C VAL A 338 7.12 -19.11 13.50
N LEU A 339 6.14 -18.55 12.79
CA LEU A 339 5.98 -18.75 11.34
C LEU A 339 7.27 -18.37 10.59
N GLY A 340 7.87 -17.24 10.91
CA GLY A 340 9.11 -16.79 10.27
C GLY A 340 10.32 -17.64 10.63
N ALA A 341 10.50 -17.95 11.90
CA ALA A 341 11.72 -18.58 12.42
C ALA A 341 11.75 -20.12 12.27
N GLU A 342 10.62 -20.78 12.43
CA GLU A 342 10.53 -22.24 12.42
C GLU A 342 10.02 -22.81 11.09
N HIS A 343 9.27 -21.99 10.29
CA HIS A 343 8.62 -22.46 9.06
C HIS A 343 9.05 -21.70 7.80
N GLY A 344 9.76 -20.55 7.94
CA GLY A 344 10.18 -19.71 6.81
C GLY A 344 9.02 -19.02 6.10
N ILE A 345 7.96 -18.70 6.85
CA ILE A 345 6.73 -18.08 6.35
C ILE A 345 6.61 -16.65 6.89
N ALA A 346 6.62 -15.67 6.00
CA ALA A 346 6.43 -14.27 6.36
C ALA A 346 4.95 -13.92 6.41
N VAL A 347 4.52 -13.31 7.52
CA VAL A 347 3.21 -12.69 7.72
C VAL A 347 3.37 -11.33 8.40
N ARG A 348 2.35 -10.50 8.40
CA ARG A 348 2.32 -9.27 9.19
C ARG A 348 1.56 -9.48 10.49
N HIS A 349 1.96 -8.78 11.56
CA HIS A 349 1.20 -8.71 12.80
C HIS A 349 1.07 -7.27 13.32
N GLY A 350 0.15 -7.06 14.27
CA GLY A 350 -0.09 -5.76 14.92
C GLY A 350 -1.33 -5.04 14.38
N CYS A 351 -1.25 -3.71 14.26
CA CYS A 351 -2.41 -2.86 13.89
C CYS A 351 -2.42 -2.42 12.41
N PHE A 352 -1.46 -2.83 11.58
CA PHE A 352 -1.40 -2.61 10.12
C PHE A 352 -1.55 -1.14 9.68
N CYS A 353 -1.13 -0.18 10.51
CA CYS A 353 -1.37 1.26 10.32
C CYS A 353 -2.86 1.63 10.17
N ALA A 354 -3.76 0.90 10.82
CA ALA A 354 -5.20 1.11 10.86
C ALA A 354 -5.74 0.87 12.29
N HIS A 355 -5.15 1.59 13.27
CA HIS A 355 -5.43 1.36 14.70
C HIS A 355 -6.90 1.46 15.05
N LEU A 356 -7.66 2.39 14.43
CA LEU A 356 -9.07 2.56 14.74
C LEU A 356 -9.88 1.35 14.30
N LEU A 357 -9.66 0.87 13.07
CA LEU A 357 -10.31 -0.32 12.56
C LEU A 357 -9.95 -1.58 13.37
N VAL A 358 -8.64 -1.81 13.62
CA VAL A 358 -8.21 -3.01 14.38
C VAL A 358 -8.75 -3.00 15.80
N ARG A 359 -8.79 -1.85 16.47
CA ARG A 359 -9.42 -1.67 17.77
C ARG A 359 -10.89 -2.13 17.76
N ASP A 360 -11.65 -1.67 16.75
CA ASP A 360 -13.06 -1.98 16.64
C ASP A 360 -13.29 -3.48 16.34
N LEU A 361 -12.48 -4.07 15.45
CA LEU A 361 -12.53 -5.50 15.13
C LEU A 361 -12.16 -6.40 16.33
N LEU A 362 -11.26 -5.95 17.19
CA LEU A 362 -10.87 -6.64 18.42
C LEU A 362 -11.77 -6.29 19.62
N HIS A 363 -12.82 -5.50 19.41
CA HIS A 363 -13.76 -5.05 20.46
C HIS A 363 -13.07 -4.37 21.64
N VAL A 364 -11.93 -3.68 21.42
CA VAL A 364 -11.24 -2.94 22.48
C VAL A 364 -11.99 -1.64 22.76
N SER A 365 -12.35 -1.44 24.03
CA SER A 365 -13.13 -0.26 24.43
C SER A 365 -12.36 1.03 24.17
N ARG A 366 -13.07 2.13 23.91
CA ARG A 366 -12.45 3.47 23.76
C ARG A 366 -11.67 3.88 25.03
N ARG A 367 -12.11 3.43 26.19
CA ARG A 367 -11.44 3.71 27.47
C ARG A 367 -10.09 2.99 27.53
N ASP A 368 -10.04 1.68 27.25
CA ASP A 368 -8.79 0.92 27.27
C ASP A 368 -7.80 1.43 26.22
N ALA A 369 -8.29 1.86 25.05
CA ALA A 369 -7.46 2.49 24.03
C ALA A 369 -6.88 3.82 24.48
N THR A 370 -7.65 4.66 25.21
CA THR A 370 -7.18 5.93 25.78
C THR A 370 -6.16 5.70 26.87
N ASP A 371 -6.39 4.72 27.77
CA ASP A 371 -5.47 4.35 28.83
C ASP A 371 -4.15 3.82 28.25
N ALA A 372 -4.21 3.00 27.19
CA ALA A 372 -3.03 2.53 26.47
C ALA A 372 -2.24 3.69 25.82
N ALA A 373 -2.95 4.63 25.16
CA ALA A 373 -2.33 5.80 24.56
C ALA A 373 -1.59 6.66 25.60
N HIS A 374 -2.23 6.92 26.76
CA HIS A 374 -1.61 7.66 27.84
C HIS A 374 -0.34 6.96 28.38
N ARG A 375 -0.39 5.65 28.54
CA ARG A 375 0.80 4.88 28.97
C ARG A 375 1.94 4.96 27.98
N VAL A 376 1.65 4.92 26.66
CA VAL A 376 2.65 5.12 25.59
C VAL A 376 3.26 6.52 25.68
N GLU A 377 2.44 7.56 25.90
CA GLU A 377 2.91 8.95 26.02
C GLU A 377 3.88 9.16 27.19
N ILE A 378 3.67 8.46 28.30
CA ILE A 378 4.58 8.53 29.47
C ILE A 378 5.76 7.58 29.39
N GLY A 379 5.92 6.86 28.28
CA GLY A 379 7.06 5.97 28.03
C GLY A 379 6.95 4.57 28.63
N ASP A 380 5.76 4.17 29.07
CA ASP A 380 5.52 2.81 29.53
C ASP A 380 5.58 1.82 28.36
N ALA A 381 6.15 0.66 28.60
CA ALA A 381 6.05 -0.46 27.68
C ALA A 381 4.60 -0.99 27.67
N VAL A 382 3.86 -0.71 26.61
CA VAL A 382 2.48 -1.16 26.44
C VAL A 382 2.40 -2.16 25.30
N ARG A 383 1.89 -3.35 25.60
CA ARG A 383 1.52 -4.30 24.55
C ARG A 383 0.21 -3.80 23.90
N LEU A 384 0.31 -3.35 22.67
CA LEU A 384 -0.86 -2.90 21.92
C LEU A 384 -1.65 -4.12 21.39
N PRO A 385 -2.99 -4.06 21.40
CA PRO A 385 -3.82 -5.05 20.74
C PRO A 385 -3.48 -5.12 19.25
N GLY A 386 -3.48 -6.33 18.69
CA GLY A 386 -3.17 -6.54 17.28
C GLY A 386 -3.57 -7.94 16.83
N ALA A 387 -3.51 -8.16 15.55
CA ALA A 387 -3.86 -9.42 14.91
C ALA A 387 -2.72 -9.90 13.99
N VAL A 388 -2.89 -11.09 13.42
CA VAL A 388 -2.04 -11.59 12.34
C VAL A 388 -2.75 -11.33 11.00
N ARG A 389 -1.99 -10.95 9.98
CA ARG A 389 -2.50 -10.77 8.63
C ARG A 389 -1.66 -11.59 7.65
N ALA A 390 -2.31 -12.50 6.95
CA ALA A 390 -1.76 -13.17 5.78
C ALA A 390 -2.35 -12.55 4.51
N SER A 391 -1.52 -12.30 3.51
CA SER A 391 -1.96 -11.72 2.24
C SER A 391 -1.24 -12.38 1.06
N ILE A 392 -2.02 -12.74 0.06
CA ILE A 392 -1.56 -13.34 -1.20
C ILE A 392 -1.35 -12.28 -2.28
N GLY A 393 -0.77 -12.70 -3.39
CA GLY A 393 -0.64 -11.90 -4.61
C GLY A 393 -0.10 -12.75 -5.74
N VAL A 394 0.21 -12.11 -6.87
CA VAL A 394 0.82 -12.80 -8.01
C VAL A 394 2.08 -13.55 -7.56
N GLY A 395 2.14 -14.85 -7.86
CA GLY A 395 3.22 -15.75 -7.48
C GLY A 395 3.01 -16.52 -6.17
N THR A 396 1.90 -16.31 -5.45
CA THR A 396 1.48 -17.23 -4.38
C THR A 396 0.93 -18.51 -5.00
N SER A 397 1.26 -19.66 -4.41
CA SER A 397 0.81 -20.97 -4.86
C SER A 397 -0.12 -21.66 -3.85
N LEU A 398 -0.87 -22.67 -4.29
CA LEU A 398 -1.68 -23.53 -3.41
C LEU A 398 -0.80 -24.26 -2.38
N GLU A 399 0.43 -24.61 -2.75
CA GLU A 399 1.39 -25.23 -1.84
C GLU A 399 1.80 -24.27 -0.72
N ASP A 400 1.99 -22.99 -1.03
CA ASP A 400 2.29 -21.98 0.00
C ASP A 400 1.16 -21.86 1.01
N ILE A 401 -0.11 -21.86 0.55
CA ILE A 401 -1.30 -21.81 1.40
C ILE A 401 -1.36 -23.06 2.29
N ALA A 402 -1.14 -24.24 1.74
CA ALA A 402 -1.10 -25.49 2.49
C ALA A 402 0.01 -25.49 3.57
N ARG A 403 1.18 -24.93 3.25
CA ARG A 403 2.28 -24.75 4.22
C ARG A 403 1.88 -23.80 5.36
N LEU A 404 1.21 -22.70 5.06
CA LEU A 404 0.72 -21.75 6.08
C LEU A 404 -0.27 -22.44 7.03
N SER A 405 -1.31 -23.09 6.50
CA SER A 405 -2.32 -23.79 7.29
C SER A 405 -1.70 -24.85 8.20
N LYS A 406 -0.81 -25.69 7.63
CA LYS A 406 -0.09 -26.71 8.41
C LYS A 406 0.74 -26.10 9.55
N ALA A 407 1.49 -25.03 9.27
CA ALA A 407 2.31 -24.36 10.28
C ALA A 407 1.44 -23.76 11.40
N LEU A 408 0.30 -23.14 11.08
CA LEU A 408 -0.63 -22.61 12.05
C LEU A 408 -1.25 -23.73 12.93
N ILE A 409 -1.62 -24.85 12.33
CA ILE A 409 -2.12 -26.02 13.07
C ILE A 409 -1.07 -26.55 14.06
N GLU A 410 0.20 -26.67 13.61
CA GLU A 410 1.30 -27.10 14.47
C GLU A 410 1.51 -26.12 15.63
N ILE A 411 1.49 -24.80 15.38
CA ILE A 411 1.59 -23.76 16.42
C ILE A 411 0.47 -23.89 17.47
N VAL A 412 -0.75 -24.14 17.02
CA VAL A 412 -1.92 -24.28 17.91
C VAL A 412 -1.85 -25.55 18.75
N GLN A 413 -1.46 -26.67 18.15
CA GLN A 413 -1.49 -27.99 18.79
C GLN A 413 -0.26 -28.29 19.64
N GLU A 414 0.93 -27.88 19.17
CA GLU A 414 2.21 -28.24 19.77
C GLU A 414 2.89 -27.05 20.47
N GLY A 415 2.51 -25.81 20.10
CA GLY A 415 3.22 -24.60 20.52
C GLY A 415 4.54 -24.38 19.78
N PRO A 416 5.28 -23.33 20.14
CA PRO A 416 6.61 -23.06 19.59
C PRO A 416 7.59 -24.18 19.93
N ARG A 417 8.44 -24.58 18.97
CA ARG A 417 9.51 -25.58 19.19
C ARG A 417 10.79 -24.91 19.71
N TRP A 418 10.88 -23.57 19.61
CA TRP A 418 12.00 -22.76 20.04
C TRP A 418 11.59 -21.82 21.17
N THR A 419 12.55 -21.27 21.89
CA THR A 419 12.30 -20.25 22.91
C THR A 419 12.22 -18.88 22.26
N TYR A 420 11.29 -18.03 22.72
CA TYR A 420 11.10 -16.67 22.22
C TYR A 420 11.14 -15.68 23.39
N CYS A 421 11.74 -14.52 23.14
CA CYS A 421 11.73 -13.40 24.06
C CYS A 421 11.14 -12.14 23.40
N SER A 422 10.56 -11.26 24.21
CA SER A 422 10.14 -9.93 23.77
C SER A 422 11.32 -8.97 23.79
N THR A 423 11.54 -8.24 22.70
CA THR A 423 12.53 -7.17 22.65
C THR A 423 12.00 -5.90 23.34
N ALA A 424 12.86 -4.89 23.53
CA ALA A 424 12.48 -3.63 24.17
C ALA A 424 11.39 -2.84 23.41
N ASP A 425 11.30 -3.03 22.10
CA ASP A 425 10.27 -2.48 21.21
C ASP A 425 9.02 -3.36 21.08
N GLY A 426 8.94 -4.45 21.87
CA GLY A 426 7.77 -5.32 21.95
C GLY A 426 7.68 -6.41 20.88
N GLU A 427 8.68 -6.53 20.01
CA GLU A 427 8.75 -7.59 19.02
C GLU A 427 9.16 -8.93 19.63
N MET A 428 8.57 -10.02 19.13
CA MET A 428 8.94 -11.37 19.54
C MET A 428 10.07 -11.91 18.66
N ARG A 429 11.13 -12.45 19.28
CA ARG A 429 12.29 -13.03 18.58
C ARG A 429 12.72 -14.35 19.20
N PRO A 430 13.26 -15.29 18.39
CA PRO A 430 13.88 -16.51 18.96
C PRO A 430 15.09 -16.15 19.82
N ASP A 431 15.25 -16.87 20.92
CA ASP A 431 16.37 -16.69 21.88
C ASP A 431 16.90 -18.04 22.35
N PRO A 432 18.16 -18.42 22.01
CA PRO A 432 19.04 -17.70 21.08
C PRO A 432 18.57 -17.76 19.62
N ASP A 433 18.92 -16.76 18.80
CA ASP A 433 18.72 -16.84 17.35
C ASP A 433 20.03 -17.31 16.67
N PRO A 434 20.09 -18.56 16.21
CA PRO A 434 21.28 -19.11 15.56
C PRO A 434 21.40 -18.75 14.08
N ARG A 435 20.38 -18.10 13.49
CA ARG A 435 20.35 -17.80 12.04
C ARG A 435 21.33 -16.68 11.71
N VAL A 436 22.09 -16.88 10.66
CA VAL A 436 22.96 -15.85 10.08
C VAL A 436 22.22 -15.26 8.86
N LEU A 437 21.71 -14.04 9.02
CA LEU A 437 21.07 -13.32 7.92
C LEU A 437 22.05 -12.31 7.33
N PRO A 438 22.02 -12.06 5.99
CA PRO A 438 22.94 -11.15 5.34
C PRO A 438 22.72 -9.70 5.84
N GLY A 439 23.79 -9.05 6.22
CA GLY A 439 23.80 -7.62 6.55
C GLY A 439 24.04 -6.74 5.33
N PHE A 440 24.11 -5.44 5.57
CA PHE A 440 24.32 -4.43 4.52
C PHE A 440 25.62 -4.70 3.74
N ASP A 441 26.72 -4.94 4.43
CA ASP A 441 28.03 -5.15 3.81
C ASP A 441 28.07 -6.42 2.95
N ASP A 442 27.40 -7.49 3.40
CA ASP A 442 27.30 -8.75 2.66
C ASP A 442 26.58 -8.53 1.31
N LEU A 443 25.48 -7.77 1.31
CA LEU A 443 24.66 -7.53 0.11
C LEU A 443 25.32 -6.54 -0.85
N VAL A 444 26.06 -5.54 -0.37
CA VAL A 444 26.73 -4.54 -1.19
C VAL A 444 28.06 -5.08 -1.73
N ALA A 445 28.85 -5.80 -0.93
CA ALA A 445 30.11 -6.39 -1.35
C ALA A 445 29.94 -7.53 -2.38
N ALA A 446 28.89 -8.34 -2.30
CA ALA A 446 28.64 -9.45 -3.22
C ALA A 446 28.57 -9.03 -4.69
N ARG A 447 28.19 -7.78 -4.99
CA ARG A 447 28.17 -7.24 -6.37
C ARG A 447 29.54 -6.80 -6.89
N SER A 448 30.53 -6.59 -6.03
CA SER A 448 31.89 -6.20 -6.44
C SER A 448 32.78 -7.38 -6.85
N ASN A 449 32.44 -8.61 -6.44
CA ASN A 449 33.25 -9.81 -6.70
C ASN A 449 32.78 -10.68 -7.88
N GLY A 450 31.59 -10.38 -8.45
CA GLY A 450 30.96 -11.21 -9.50
C GLY A 450 31.22 -10.77 -10.94
N ASP A 451 31.85 -9.61 -11.21
CA ASP A 451 32.08 -9.13 -12.58
C ASP A 451 33.56 -9.00 -12.91
N SER A 452 34.13 -10.07 -13.44
CA SER A 452 35.49 -10.11 -14.02
C SER A 452 35.64 -9.27 -15.33
N ARG A 453 34.66 -8.40 -15.63
CA ARG A 453 34.74 -7.41 -16.74
C ARG A 453 35.11 -6.01 -16.25
N ARG A 454 36.10 -5.90 -15.35
CA ARG A 454 36.75 -4.61 -15.07
C ARG A 454 37.77 -4.33 -16.17
N GLY A 455 37.33 -3.81 -17.28
CA GLY A 455 38.24 -3.50 -18.39
C GLY A 455 37.80 -2.34 -19.31
N GLN A 456 36.66 -1.70 -19.08
CA GLN A 456 36.23 -0.59 -19.96
C GLN A 456 35.26 0.39 -19.25
N LEU A 457 35.65 0.93 -18.11
CA LEU A 457 34.98 2.08 -17.50
C LEU A 457 36.05 3.11 -17.13
N TRP A 458 36.59 3.79 -18.16
CA TRP A 458 37.07 5.21 -18.21
C TRP A 458 37.42 5.52 -19.65
#